data_8cf0a451a4df8038978fabd772c59cfd
#
_entry.id   8cf0a451a4df8038978fabd772c59cfd
#
_cell.length_a   1.000
_cell.length_b   1.000
_cell.length_c   1.000
_cell.angle_alpha   90.00
_cell.angle_beta   90.00
_cell.angle_gamma   90.00
#
_symmetry.space_group_name_H-M   'P 1'
#
loop_
_entity.id
_entity.type
_entity.pdbx_description
1 polymer ?
#
loop_
_entity_poly.entity_id
_entity_poly.type
_entity_poly.pdbx_seq_one_letter_code
_entity_poly.pdbx_strand_id
1 'polypeptide(L)'
;MSELLLRPVCEQDTVRIVEIYNSNPAFLTAHLGRKSVDAAFLLQDHADAESAGFLCCVLEAEGGRIAGVMDYRPGRTAYLSLLMLDKAYQGQGLGAACCRLFEERMCKEGCEAVRIDVVGGYEGCALGFWQAQGYRTKGETDLEWGAKRSRASILIKRLVPAEPERRTPHESV
;
A
#
# COMPACT_ATOMS: atom_id res chain seq x y z
N MET A 1 -13.03 -14.92 -10.15
CA MET A 1 -12.41 -13.77 -9.43
C MET A 1 -10.91 -14.01 -9.44
N SER A 2 -10.16 -13.05 -9.94
CA SER A 2 -8.70 -13.17 -9.97
C SER A 2 -8.17 -13.21 -8.54
N GLU A 3 -7.46 -14.27 -8.19
CA GLU A 3 -6.82 -14.41 -6.89
C GLU A 3 -5.72 -13.37 -6.75
N LEU A 4 -5.85 -12.47 -5.79
CA LEU A 4 -4.85 -11.45 -5.47
C LEU A 4 -4.16 -11.86 -4.18
N LEU A 5 -2.83 -11.95 -4.23
CA LEU A 5 -2.00 -12.35 -3.10
C LEU A 5 -1.04 -11.21 -2.71
N LEU A 6 -0.98 -10.92 -1.41
CA LEU A 6 0.02 -10.05 -0.82
C LEU A 6 1.08 -10.93 -0.15
N ARG A 7 2.31 -10.90 -0.66
CA ARG A 7 3.44 -11.66 -0.12
C ARG A 7 4.69 -10.79 0.08
N PRO A 8 5.60 -11.16 0.98
CA PRO A 8 6.87 -10.45 1.14
C PRO A 8 7.67 -10.41 -0.16
N VAL A 9 8.44 -9.32 -0.34
CA VAL A 9 9.41 -9.18 -1.43
C VAL A 9 10.52 -10.21 -1.27
N CYS A 10 10.98 -10.77 -2.39
CA CYS A 10 12.19 -11.57 -2.46
C CYS A 10 13.16 -10.98 -3.50
N GLU A 11 14.42 -11.44 -3.49
CA GLU A 11 15.47 -10.88 -4.34
C GLU A 11 15.14 -10.95 -5.84
N GLN A 12 14.47 -12.03 -6.27
CA GLN A 12 14.04 -12.21 -7.67
C GLN A 12 13.02 -11.18 -8.15
N ASP A 13 12.32 -10.51 -7.24
CA ASP A 13 11.31 -9.50 -7.58
C ASP A 13 11.92 -8.16 -7.96
N THR A 14 13.19 -7.91 -7.64
CA THR A 14 13.84 -6.59 -7.75
C THR A 14 13.65 -5.94 -9.11
N VAL A 15 13.92 -6.68 -10.20
CA VAL A 15 13.81 -6.16 -11.58
C VAL A 15 12.37 -5.73 -11.86
N ARG A 16 11.40 -6.57 -11.48
CA ARG A 16 9.99 -6.30 -11.71
C ARG A 16 9.50 -5.12 -10.87
N ILE A 17 9.95 -4.97 -9.64
CA ILE A 17 9.59 -3.84 -8.79
C ILE A 17 10.13 -2.53 -9.37
N VAL A 18 11.37 -2.51 -9.86
CA VAL A 18 11.94 -1.35 -10.55
C VAL A 18 11.10 -0.94 -11.77
N GLU A 19 10.62 -1.90 -12.56
CA GLU A 19 9.71 -1.63 -13.68
C GLU A 19 8.41 -0.99 -13.22
N ILE A 20 7.82 -1.48 -12.12
CA ILE A 20 6.58 -0.94 -11.55
C ILE A 20 6.79 0.52 -11.10
N TYR A 21 7.85 0.80 -10.37
CA TYR A 21 8.22 2.17 -9.97
C TYR A 21 8.34 3.07 -11.18
N ASN A 22 9.12 2.65 -12.18
CA ASN A 22 9.42 3.43 -13.38
C ASN A 22 8.22 3.58 -14.32
N SER A 23 7.17 2.77 -14.15
CA SER A 23 5.89 2.97 -14.85
C SER A 23 5.07 4.14 -14.27
N ASN A 24 5.48 4.72 -13.13
CA ASN A 24 4.81 5.80 -12.41
C ASN A 24 5.67 7.07 -12.26
N PRO A 25 6.14 7.69 -13.36
CA PRO A 25 7.10 8.80 -13.29
C PRO A 25 6.54 10.06 -12.59
N ALA A 26 5.24 10.35 -12.71
CA ALA A 26 4.61 11.47 -12.03
C ALA A 26 4.62 11.29 -10.50
N PHE A 27 4.32 10.08 -10.03
CA PHE A 27 4.41 9.72 -8.61
C PHE A 27 5.85 9.88 -8.10
N LEU A 28 6.83 9.30 -8.81
CA LEU A 28 8.25 9.39 -8.43
C LEU A 28 8.74 10.83 -8.39
N THR A 29 8.34 11.66 -9.35
CA THR A 29 8.69 13.08 -9.37
C THR A 29 8.12 13.81 -8.16
N ALA A 30 6.84 13.56 -7.81
CA ALA A 30 6.18 14.19 -6.68
C ALA A 30 6.80 13.78 -5.33
N HIS A 31 7.23 12.53 -5.19
CA HIS A 31 7.69 11.97 -3.92
C HIS A 31 9.21 11.92 -3.77
N LEU A 32 9.95 11.69 -4.86
CA LEU A 32 11.42 11.53 -4.87
C LEU A 32 12.16 12.63 -5.61
N GLY A 33 11.46 13.50 -6.37
CA GLY A 33 12.08 14.52 -7.19
C GLY A 33 12.78 14.00 -8.45
N ARG A 34 12.55 12.76 -8.84
CA ARG A 34 13.12 12.11 -10.03
C ARG A 34 12.11 11.19 -10.70
N LYS A 35 12.31 10.94 -12.01
CA LYS A 35 11.34 10.20 -12.84
C LYS A 35 11.53 8.69 -12.82
N SER A 36 12.66 8.21 -12.33
CA SER A 36 13.01 6.79 -12.34
C SER A 36 13.91 6.42 -11.18
N VAL A 37 13.93 5.14 -10.86
CA VAL A 37 14.82 4.51 -9.89
C VAL A 37 15.56 3.34 -10.53
N ASP A 38 16.63 2.89 -9.89
CA ASP A 38 17.37 1.69 -10.24
C ASP A 38 17.33 0.64 -9.12
N ALA A 39 17.93 -0.51 -9.38
CA ALA A 39 17.97 -1.59 -8.40
C ALA A 39 18.75 -1.21 -7.13
N ALA A 40 19.80 -0.42 -7.25
CA ALA A 40 20.61 0.00 -6.10
C ALA A 40 19.78 0.89 -5.16
N PHE A 41 19.02 1.84 -5.71
CA PHE A 41 18.08 2.64 -4.92
C PHE A 41 17.04 1.77 -4.23
N LEU A 42 16.40 0.85 -4.96
CA LEU A 42 15.34 0.01 -4.42
C LEU A 42 15.83 -0.85 -3.27
N LEU A 43 16.99 -1.48 -3.41
CA LEU A 43 17.57 -2.34 -2.37
C LEU A 43 17.89 -1.53 -1.10
N GLN A 44 18.42 -0.31 -1.25
CA GLN A 44 18.69 0.57 -0.10
C GLN A 44 17.38 1.04 0.55
N ASP A 45 16.39 1.45 -0.25
CA ASP A 45 15.07 1.91 0.24
C ASP A 45 14.35 0.81 1.03
N HIS A 46 14.37 -0.44 0.55
CA HIS A 46 13.81 -1.57 1.27
C HIS A 46 14.56 -1.86 2.58
N ALA A 47 15.89 -1.81 2.57
CA ALA A 47 16.68 -2.03 3.79
C ALA A 47 16.38 -0.95 4.86
N ASP A 48 16.26 0.32 4.44
CA ASP A 48 15.89 1.42 5.33
C ASP A 48 14.46 1.25 5.87
N ALA A 49 13.51 0.86 5.02
CA ALA A 49 12.13 0.60 5.40
C ALA A 49 12.03 -0.56 6.42
N GLU A 50 12.69 -1.68 6.16
CA GLU A 50 12.73 -2.84 7.08
C GLU A 50 13.34 -2.45 8.43
N SER A 51 14.41 -1.66 8.44
CA SER A 51 15.04 -1.14 9.66
C SER A 51 14.10 -0.24 10.47
N ALA A 52 13.17 0.44 9.81
CA ALA A 52 12.11 1.26 10.43
C ALA A 52 10.85 0.46 10.80
N GLY A 53 10.86 -0.86 10.64
CA GLY A 53 9.77 -1.77 10.99
C GLY A 53 8.69 -1.93 9.93
N PHE A 54 8.97 -1.52 8.69
CA PHE A 54 8.05 -1.73 7.57
C PHE A 54 8.21 -3.14 6.98
N LEU A 55 7.12 -3.65 6.44
CA LEU A 55 7.06 -4.85 5.63
C LEU A 55 6.90 -4.43 4.17
N CYS A 56 7.87 -4.81 3.34
CA CYS A 56 7.82 -4.57 1.90
C CYS A 56 7.23 -5.80 1.20
N CYS A 57 6.15 -5.62 0.47
CA CYS A 57 5.38 -6.68 -0.14
C CYS A 57 5.15 -6.44 -1.63
N VAL A 58 4.93 -7.52 -2.38
CA VAL A 58 4.41 -7.48 -3.74
C VAL A 58 2.95 -7.91 -3.77
N LEU A 59 2.21 -7.34 -4.70
CA LEU A 59 0.84 -7.70 -5.04
C LEU A 59 0.90 -8.61 -6.27
N GLU A 60 0.67 -9.89 -6.04
CA GLU A 60 0.69 -10.91 -7.09
C GLU A 60 -0.74 -11.17 -7.55
N ALA A 61 -0.96 -10.99 -8.85
CA ALA A 61 -2.22 -11.27 -9.52
C ALA A 61 -2.23 -12.69 -10.10
N GLU A 62 -3.35 -13.10 -10.65
CA GLU A 62 -3.53 -14.41 -11.28
C GLU A 62 -2.38 -14.78 -12.23
N GLY A 63 -1.90 -16.01 -12.13
CA GLY A 63 -0.78 -16.52 -12.92
C GLY A 63 0.59 -16.10 -12.40
N GLY A 64 0.70 -15.63 -11.14
CA GLY A 64 1.98 -15.29 -10.49
C GLY A 64 2.59 -13.98 -10.97
N ARG A 65 1.82 -13.12 -11.64
CA ARG A 65 2.32 -11.83 -12.16
C ARG A 65 2.27 -10.75 -11.09
N ILE A 66 3.40 -10.12 -10.85
CA ILE A 66 3.46 -8.99 -9.93
C ILE A 66 2.85 -7.75 -10.59
N ALA A 67 1.74 -7.29 -10.04
CA ALA A 67 0.97 -6.15 -10.52
C ALA A 67 1.25 -4.86 -9.75
N GLY A 68 1.83 -4.96 -8.55
CA GLY A 68 2.10 -3.81 -7.71
C GLY A 68 2.96 -4.13 -6.50
N VAL A 69 3.18 -3.10 -5.70
CA VAL A 69 3.93 -3.15 -4.44
C VAL A 69 3.13 -2.50 -3.32
N MET A 70 3.37 -2.94 -2.09
CA MET A 70 2.74 -2.40 -0.90
C MET A 70 3.71 -2.46 0.27
N ASP A 71 3.97 -1.31 0.89
CA ASP A 71 4.81 -1.21 2.07
C ASP A 71 3.99 -0.67 3.23
N TYR A 72 4.05 -1.35 4.36
CA TYR A 72 3.29 -0.96 5.55
C TYR A 72 4.01 -1.34 6.84
N ARG A 73 3.68 -0.63 7.89
CA ARG A 73 4.11 -0.96 9.25
C ARG A 73 2.87 -1.32 10.08
N PRO A 74 2.81 -2.55 10.61
CA PRO A 74 1.69 -2.96 11.47
C PRO A 74 1.71 -2.22 12.81
N GLY A 75 0.56 -2.23 13.49
CA GLY A 75 0.38 -1.61 14.80
C GLY A 75 -1.10 -1.49 15.12
N ARG A 76 -1.45 -0.91 16.27
CA ARG A 76 -2.84 -0.61 16.60
C ARG A 76 -3.49 0.27 15.52
N THR A 77 -2.75 1.26 15.03
CA THR A 77 -3.00 1.94 13.77
C THR A 77 -1.89 1.52 12.80
N ALA A 78 -2.23 0.72 11.79
CA ALA A 78 -1.28 0.36 10.75
C ALA A 78 -0.96 1.59 9.88
N TYR A 79 0.30 1.73 9.48
CA TYR A 79 0.72 2.79 8.57
C TYR A 79 1.02 2.20 7.20
N LEU A 80 0.19 2.50 6.22
CA LEU A 80 0.39 2.15 4.82
C LEU A 80 1.20 3.25 4.15
N SER A 81 2.49 3.02 3.95
CA SER A 81 3.40 4.02 3.39
C SER A 81 3.40 4.04 1.87
N LEU A 82 3.15 2.91 1.23
CA LEU A 82 3.14 2.77 -0.23
C LEU A 82 2.09 1.76 -0.68
N LEU A 83 1.31 2.14 -1.67
CA LEU A 83 0.57 1.25 -2.56
C LEU A 83 0.78 1.78 -3.98
N MET A 84 1.49 1.02 -4.79
CA MET A 84 1.77 1.40 -6.17
C MET A 84 1.48 0.23 -7.10
N LEU A 85 0.61 0.46 -8.08
CA LEU A 85 0.34 -0.50 -9.14
C LEU A 85 1.16 -0.14 -10.39
N ASP A 86 1.59 -1.15 -11.12
CA ASP A 86 2.07 -0.95 -12.48
C ASP A 86 1.00 -0.22 -13.30
N LYS A 87 1.45 0.72 -14.13
CA LYS A 87 0.57 1.55 -14.96
C LYS A 87 -0.39 0.72 -15.81
N ALA A 88 0.03 -0.45 -16.26
CA ALA A 88 -0.78 -1.37 -17.06
C ALA A 88 -1.98 -1.97 -16.29
N TYR A 89 -1.92 -1.98 -14.96
CA TYR A 89 -2.99 -2.52 -14.09
C TYR A 89 -3.87 -1.44 -13.45
N GLN A 90 -3.58 -0.16 -13.70
CA GLN A 90 -4.38 0.94 -13.16
C GLN A 90 -5.71 1.10 -13.91
N GLY A 91 -6.71 1.70 -13.24
CA GLY A 91 -8.01 1.98 -13.84
C GLY A 91 -8.93 0.77 -14.04
N GLN A 92 -8.57 -0.40 -13.48
CA GLN A 92 -9.31 -1.66 -13.63
C GLN A 92 -9.92 -2.16 -12.30
N GLY A 93 -9.96 -1.31 -11.29
CA GLY A 93 -10.48 -1.67 -9.95
C GLY A 93 -9.51 -2.44 -9.06
N LEU A 94 -8.30 -2.76 -9.55
CA LEU A 94 -7.32 -3.54 -8.79
C LEU A 94 -6.87 -2.80 -7.52
N GLY A 95 -6.70 -1.48 -7.57
CA GLY A 95 -6.35 -0.67 -6.40
C GLY A 95 -7.34 -0.82 -5.25
N ALA A 96 -8.64 -0.78 -5.54
CA ALA A 96 -9.69 -1.00 -4.55
C ALA A 96 -9.66 -2.44 -4.00
N ALA A 97 -9.37 -3.44 -4.83
CA ALA A 97 -9.21 -4.82 -4.39
C ALA A 97 -7.99 -4.99 -3.46
N CYS A 98 -6.87 -4.34 -3.77
CA CYS A 98 -5.68 -4.31 -2.92
C CYS A 98 -5.98 -3.68 -1.55
N CYS A 99 -6.72 -2.56 -1.52
CA CYS A 99 -7.15 -1.94 -0.27
C CYS A 99 -7.97 -2.89 0.60
N ARG A 100 -8.97 -3.56 0.03
CA ARG A 100 -9.80 -4.52 0.77
C ARG A 100 -8.97 -5.67 1.32
N LEU A 101 -8.11 -6.27 0.51
CA LEU A 101 -7.21 -7.35 0.93
C LEU A 101 -6.34 -6.92 2.11
N PHE A 102 -5.75 -5.74 2.03
CA PHE A 102 -4.93 -5.17 3.09
C PHE A 102 -5.72 -4.92 4.37
N GLU A 103 -6.88 -4.27 4.26
CA GLU A 103 -7.75 -3.96 5.40
C GLU A 103 -8.25 -5.22 6.10
N GLU A 104 -8.65 -6.25 5.35
CA GLU A 104 -9.04 -7.55 5.90
C GLU A 104 -7.88 -8.21 6.66
N ARG A 105 -6.67 -8.14 6.12
CA ARG A 105 -5.46 -8.64 6.79
C ARG A 105 -5.19 -7.87 8.08
N MET A 106 -5.25 -6.54 8.05
CA MET A 106 -5.06 -5.71 9.24
C MET A 106 -6.12 -5.96 10.31
N CYS A 107 -7.40 -6.15 9.92
CA CYS A 107 -8.46 -6.56 10.85
C CYS A 107 -8.14 -7.89 11.53
N LYS A 108 -7.68 -8.90 10.79
CA LYS A 108 -7.31 -10.22 11.34
C LYS A 108 -6.11 -10.12 12.30
N GLU A 109 -5.22 -9.18 12.07
CA GLU A 109 -4.06 -8.89 12.93
C GLU A 109 -4.42 -8.01 14.14
N GLY A 110 -5.68 -7.59 14.28
CA GLY A 110 -6.17 -6.80 15.42
C GLY A 110 -5.92 -5.30 15.31
N CYS A 111 -5.60 -4.80 14.12
CA CYS A 111 -5.48 -3.36 13.89
C CYS A 111 -6.85 -2.68 13.96
N GLU A 112 -6.91 -1.51 14.59
CA GLU A 112 -8.15 -0.73 14.75
C GLU A 112 -8.36 0.32 13.65
N ALA A 113 -7.27 0.74 13.00
CA ALA A 113 -7.29 1.76 11.97
C ALA A 113 -6.10 1.62 11.02
N VAL A 114 -6.22 2.24 9.84
CA VAL A 114 -5.12 2.44 8.89
C VAL A 114 -4.92 3.93 8.69
N ARG A 115 -3.66 4.36 8.74
CA ARG A 115 -3.20 5.68 8.34
C ARG A 115 -2.46 5.61 7.02
N ILE A 116 -2.70 6.59 6.16
CA ILE A 116 -1.90 6.87 4.96
C ILE A 116 -1.59 8.36 4.91
N ASP A 117 -0.46 8.72 4.35
CA ASP A 117 -0.07 10.11 4.10
C ASP A 117 0.03 10.31 2.58
N VAL A 118 -0.78 11.22 2.04
CA VAL A 118 -0.97 11.40 0.60
C VAL A 118 -0.41 12.74 0.16
N VAL A 119 0.63 12.71 -0.67
CA VAL A 119 1.16 13.91 -1.32
C VAL A 119 0.17 14.38 -2.37
N GLY A 120 -0.19 15.66 -2.31
CA GLY A 120 -1.11 16.29 -3.25
C GLY A 120 -0.42 17.19 -4.28
N GLY A 121 -1.23 17.88 -5.08
CA GLY A 121 -0.75 18.95 -5.95
C GLY A 121 -0.05 18.52 -7.23
N TYR A 122 -0.20 17.28 -7.67
CA TYR A 122 0.31 16.79 -8.95
C TYR A 122 -0.75 15.99 -9.71
N GLU A 123 -0.59 15.86 -11.02
CA GLU A 123 -1.48 15.09 -11.86
C GLU A 123 -1.39 13.59 -11.52
N GLY A 124 -2.53 12.96 -11.27
CA GLY A 124 -2.60 11.56 -10.83
C GLY A 124 -2.47 11.36 -9.32
N CYS A 125 -2.52 12.46 -8.53
CA CYS A 125 -2.60 12.39 -7.07
C CYS A 125 -3.73 11.46 -6.60
N ALA A 126 -3.43 10.57 -5.65
CA ALA A 126 -4.33 9.52 -5.20
C ALA A 126 -5.34 9.96 -4.13
N LEU A 127 -5.44 11.25 -3.80
CA LEU A 127 -6.31 11.73 -2.72
C LEU A 127 -7.77 11.30 -2.92
N GLY A 128 -8.33 11.52 -4.12
CA GLY A 128 -9.70 11.12 -4.45
C GLY A 128 -9.92 9.60 -4.39
N PHE A 129 -8.93 8.83 -4.81
CA PHE A 129 -8.97 7.36 -4.69
C PHE A 129 -9.12 6.93 -3.24
N TRP A 130 -8.28 7.43 -2.34
CA TRP A 130 -8.31 7.07 -0.92
C TRP A 130 -9.60 7.52 -0.24
N GLN A 131 -10.09 8.70 -0.56
CA GLN A 131 -11.39 9.20 -0.06
C GLN A 131 -12.55 8.29 -0.51
N ALA A 132 -12.51 7.80 -1.76
CA ALA A 132 -13.49 6.83 -2.27
C ALA A 132 -13.40 5.46 -1.56
N GLN A 133 -12.22 5.09 -1.04
CA GLN A 133 -12.06 3.89 -0.19
C GLN A 133 -12.51 4.11 1.26
N GLY A 134 -13.02 5.28 1.63
CA GLY A 134 -13.52 5.60 2.97
C GLY A 134 -12.50 6.20 3.92
N TYR A 135 -11.31 6.54 3.44
CA TYR A 135 -10.32 7.29 4.22
C TYR A 135 -10.72 8.75 4.37
N ARG A 136 -10.52 9.33 5.54
CA ARG A 136 -10.88 10.72 5.83
C ARG A 136 -9.66 11.53 6.26
N THR A 137 -9.53 12.73 5.72
CA THR A 137 -8.47 13.67 6.09
C THR A 137 -8.60 14.07 7.57
N LYS A 138 -7.51 13.95 8.30
CA LYS A 138 -7.40 14.29 9.73
C LYS A 138 -6.40 15.40 10.02
N GLY A 139 -5.59 15.77 9.06
CA GLY A 139 -4.56 16.79 9.21
C GLY A 139 -3.57 16.75 8.07
N GLU A 140 -2.43 17.37 8.30
CA GLU A 140 -1.33 17.44 7.35
C GLU A 140 -0.01 17.14 8.04
N THR A 141 0.96 16.69 7.26
CA THR A 141 2.34 16.41 7.72
C THR A 141 3.31 16.68 6.58
N ASP A 142 4.58 16.68 6.91
CA ASP A 142 5.63 16.61 5.91
C ASP A 142 6.10 15.16 5.77
N LEU A 143 6.20 14.69 4.55
CA LEU A 143 6.68 13.37 4.18
C LEU A 143 8.05 13.52 3.54
N GLU A 144 9.02 12.75 4.04
CA GLU A 144 10.37 12.70 3.48
C GLU A 144 10.59 11.34 2.83
N TRP A 145 11.03 11.36 1.57
CA TRP A 145 11.48 10.16 0.87
C TRP A 145 12.72 10.49 0.05
N GLY A 146 13.82 9.78 0.32
CA GLY A 146 15.13 10.16 -0.17
C GLY A 146 15.50 11.56 0.31
N ALA A 147 15.94 12.42 -0.59
CA ALA A 147 16.31 13.81 -0.29
C ALA A 147 15.14 14.80 -0.44
N LYS A 148 13.94 14.32 -0.78
CA LYS A 148 12.78 15.19 -1.02
C LYS A 148 11.85 15.22 0.18
N ARG A 149 11.44 16.45 0.55
CA ARG A 149 10.37 16.73 1.49
C ARG A 149 9.14 17.22 0.77
N SER A 150 7.99 16.65 1.06
CA SER A 150 6.71 16.99 0.42
C SER A 150 5.62 17.15 1.45
N ARG A 151 4.70 18.10 1.23
CA ARG A 151 3.52 18.25 2.07
C ARG A 151 2.53 17.14 1.75
N ALA A 152 1.99 16.50 2.77
CA ALA A 152 1.04 15.40 2.64
C ALA A 152 -0.18 15.60 3.53
N SER A 153 -1.32 15.11 3.06
CA SER A 153 -2.55 14.99 3.86
C SER A 153 -2.51 13.69 4.63
N ILE A 154 -2.78 13.74 5.93
CA ILE A 154 -2.95 12.56 6.78
C ILE A 154 -4.38 12.07 6.60
N LEU A 155 -4.56 10.84 6.12
CA LEU A 155 -5.85 10.19 5.99
C LEU A 155 -5.91 8.97 6.92
N ILE A 156 -7.07 8.78 7.57
CA ILE A 156 -7.31 7.66 8.47
C ILE A 156 -8.65 7.00 8.13
N LYS A 157 -8.65 5.67 8.18
CA LYS A 157 -9.85 4.84 8.14
C LYS A 157 -9.88 3.93 9.35
N ARG A 158 -10.97 3.94 10.12
CA ARG A 158 -11.21 2.94 11.15
C ARG A 158 -11.62 1.63 10.51
N LEU A 159 -11.05 0.54 11.02
CA LEU A 159 -11.41 -0.80 10.60
C LEU A 159 -12.51 -1.33 11.54
N VAL A 160 -13.51 -1.99 10.95
CA VAL A 160 -14.55 -2.68 11.73
C VAL A 160 -14.07 -4.12 11.89
N PRO A 161 -13.91 -4.63 13.12
CA PRO A 161 -13.60 -6.05 13.33
C PRO A 161 -14.64 -6.92 12.63
N ALA A 162 -14.22 -8.00 11.98
CA ALA A 162 -15.14 -9.02 11.50
C ALA A 162 -15.97 -9.50 12.68
N GLU A 163 -17.30 -9.52 12.54
CA GLU A 163 -18.15 -10.12 13.57
C GLU A 163 -17.71 -11.57 13.79
N PRO A 164 -17.52 -12.01 15.04
CA PRO A 164 -17.20 -13.41 15.30
C PRO A 164 -18.31 -14.26 14.71
N GLU A 165 -17.94 -15.24 13.87
CA GLU A 165 -18.88 -16.23 13.35
C GLU A 165 -19.73 -16.76 14.52
N ARG A 166 -21.03 -16.51 14.48
CA ARG A 166 -21.98 -17.08 15.45
C ARG A 166 -21.88 -18.59 15.28
N ARG A 167 -21.22 -19.24 16.24
CA ARG A 167 -21.31 -20.69 16.35
C ARG A 167 -22.78 -21.02 16.57
N THR A 168 -23.41 -21.59 15.57
CA THR A 168 -24.72 -22.23 15.72
C THR A 168 -24.57 -23.30 16.81
N PRO A 169 -25.39 -23.28 17.86
CA PRO A 169 -25.38 -24.37 18.83
C PRO A 169 -25.75 -25.64 18.07
N HIS A 170 -24.88 -26.65 18.10
CA HIS A 170 -25.26 -27.99 17.74
C HIS A 170 -26.38 -28.41 18.72
N GLU A 171 -27.59 -28.51 18.23
CA GLU A 171 -28.64 -29.24 18.90
C GLU A 171 -28.19 -30.69 19.01
N SER A 172 -27.88 -31.08 20.26
CA SER A 172 -27.72 -32.49 20.61
C SER A 172 -29.12 -33.10 20.74
N VAL A 173 -29.42 -34.06 19.88
CA VAL A 173 -30.49 -35.02 20.04
C VAL A 173 -29.91 -36.30 20.67
#